data_9bd583a1739bc8eaea80fbdd052cd764
#
_entry.id   9bd583a1739bc8eaea80fbdd052cd764
#
_cell.length_a   1.000
_cell.length_b   1.000
_cell.length_c   1.000
_cell.angle_alpha   90.00
_cell.angle_beta   90.00
_cell.angle_gamma   90.00
#
_symmetry.space_group_name_H-M   'P 1'
#
loop_
_entity.id
_entity.type
_entity.pdbx_description
1 polymer ?
#
loop_
_entity_poly.entity_id
_entity_poly.type
_entity_poly.pdbx_seq_one_letter_code
_entity_poly.pdbx_strand_id
1 'polypeptide(L)'
;MARPVTLYTLQWGDLSLETVCQKAKEFGYDGVELGLPDHVDVRRTDTAYYQGIKDLLKKYDLRLYAISTHLVGQAVCDNIDERHKAILPDYIWGDGDPEGVHQRATEEMIRTAHAAKMLGVDTVVGFTGSSIWHYLYSFPPVTDAMIQKGYXXXXFTPILDEFQKLGVRFALEVHPTEIAFDTFSARRALEAVNNHPAFGFNYDPSHLGYQGVDYVDFIYQFPERIFHVHMKDVYWSDTPKQVGIFGGHVTFGDPRRYWNFRSLGRGKINFEEIIRALNSIGYQGPLSVEWEDSAMDREHGARESCELVKRVDFQPSAHAFDACFGKE
;
A
#
# COMPACT_ATOMS: atom_id res chain seq x y z
N MET A 1 -4.15 -3.74 -23.59
CA MET A 1 -3.04 -2.80 -23.38
C MET A 1 -2.35 -3.16 -22.07
N ALA A 2 -1.01 -3.10 -22.01
CA ALA A 2 -0.28 -3.44 -20.79
C ALA A 2 -0.60 -2.44 -19.67
N ARG A 3 -0.62 -2.92 -18.43
CA ARG A 3 -0.85 -2.07 -17.27
C ARG A 3 0.34 -1.11 -17.09
N PRO A 4 0.09 0.14 -16.67
CA PRO A 4 1.22 1.02 -16.36
C PRO A 4 1.99 0.51 -15.15
N VAL A 5 3.32 0.65 -15.21
CA VAL A 5 4.20 0.27 -14.11
C VAL A 5 4.71 1.55 -13.46
N THR A 6 4.43 1.70 -12.16
CA THR A 6 4.77 2.93 -11.45
C THR A 6 5.79 2.64 -10.34
N LEU A 7 6.51 3.68 -9.94
CA LEU A 7 7.45 3.62 -8.82
C LEU A 7 6.84 4.34 -7.61
N TYR A 8 6.72 3.63 -6.49
CA TYR A 8 6.30 4.24 -5.24
C TYR A 8 7.49 4.99 -4.65
N THR A 9 7.29 6.27 -4.34
CA THR A 9 8.43 7.16 -4.05
C THR A 9 8.80 7.28 -2.57
N LEU A 10 8.12 6.58 -1.66
CA LEU A 10 8.41 6.72 -0.22
C LEU A 10 9.86 6.38 0.11
N GLN A 11 10.41 5.36 -0.53
CA GLN A 11 11.80 4.95 -0.30
C GLN A 11 12.82 5.95 -0.84
N TRP A 12 12.35 7.02 -1.48
CA TRP A 12 13.15 8.04 -2.13
C TRP A 12 12.90 9.43 -1.52
N GLY A 13 12.39 9.47 -0.27
CA GLY A 13 12.03 10.72 0.38
C GLY A 13 13.21 11.63 0.68
N ASP A 14 14.43 11.12 0.58
CA ASP A 14 15.65 11.93 0.72
C ASP A 14 15.97 12.74 -0.52
N LEU A 15 15.24 12.52 -1.63
CA LEU A 15 15.47 13.20 -2.90
C LEU A 15 14.31 14.13 -3.25
N SER A 16 14.60 15.18 -4.01
CA SER A 16 13.54 16.06 -4.51
C SER A 16 12.62 15.30 -5.46
N LEU A 17 11.40 15.78 -5.60
CA LEU A 17 10.45 15.17 -6.54
C LEU A 17 11.01 15.15 -7.96
N GLU A 18 11.66 16.25 -8.40
CA GLU A 18 12.23 16.30 -9.74
C GLU A 18 13.30 15.22 -9.94
N THR A 19 14.18 15.04 -8.95
CA THR A 19 15.22 14.00 -9.04
C THR A 19 14.59 12.61 -9.12
N VAL A 20 13.55 12.36 -8.33
CA VAL A 20 12.85 11.06 -8.37
C VAL A 20 12.20 10.86 -9.75
N CYS A 21 11.59 11.89 -10.32
CA CYS A 21 11.00 11.80 -11.65
C CYS A 21 12.04 11.47 -12.72
N GLN A 22 13.21 12.14 -12.66
CA GLN A 22 14.31 11.82 -13.57
C GLN A 22 14.70 10.36 -13.48
N LYS A 23 14.88 9.85 -12.25
CA LYS A 23 15.29 8.48 -12.02
C LYS A 23 14.20 7.49 -12.46
N ALA A 24 12.95 7.75 -12.11
CA ALA A 24 11.85 6.87 -12.49
C ALA A 24 11.79 6.72 -14.02
N LYS A 25 11.91 7.84 -14.73
CA LYS A 25 11.90 7.80 -16.20
C LYS A 25 13.11 7.03 -16.75
N GLU A 26 14.29 7.31 -16.20
CA GLU A 26 15.53 6.61 -16.59
C GLU A 26 15.42 5.11 -16.39
N PHE A 27 14.75 4.67 -15.29
CA PHE A 27 14.60 3.24 -14.98
C PHE A 27 13.53 2.56 -15.82
N GLY A 28 12.72 3.32 -16.57
CA GLY A 28 11.73 2.76 -17.49
C GLY A 28 10.30 2.79 -16.97
N TYR A 29 10.04 3.44 -15.83
CA TYR A 29 8.69 3.50 -15.27
C TYR A 29 7.76 4.36 -16.13
N ASP A 30 6.47 3.98 -16.13
CA ASP A 30 5.42 4.72 -16.85
C ASP A 30 4.85 5.85 -16.00
N GLY A 31 5.08 5.80 -14.69
CA GLY A 31 4.56 6.81 -13.77
C GLY A 31 5.11 6.61 -12.40
N VAL A 32 4.53 7.36 -11.45
CA VAL A 32 4.92 7.30 -10.03
C VAL A 32 3.68 7.21 -9.16
N GLU A 33 3.89 6.72 -7.94
CA GLU A 33 2.94 6.79 -6.83
C GLU A 33 3.64 7.66 -5.78
N LEU A 34 3.07 8.85 -5.50
CA LEU A 34 3.78 9.84 -4.68
C LEU A 34 3.58 9.58 -3.19
N GLY A 35 4.68 9.37 -2.48
CA GLY A 35 4.69 9.14 -1.04
C GLY A 35 4.63 10.45 -0.26
N LEU A 36 3.75 10.49 0.74
CA LEU A 36 3.61 11.64 1.63
C LEU A 36 4.37 11.39 2.93
N PRO A 37 4.87 12.45 3.57
CA PRO A 37 4.73 13.87 3.17
C PRO A 37 5.82 14.38 2.23
N ASP A 38 6.78 13.55 1.88
CA ASP A 38 8.03 14.02 1.26
C ASP A 38 7.81 14.65 -0.12
N HIS A 39 6.87 14.11 -0.89
CA HIS A 39 6.74 14.55 -2.29
C HIS A 39 5.45 15.32 -2.57
N VAL A 40 4.53 15.41 -1.62
CA VAL A 40 3.33 16.26 -1.73
C VAL A 40 3.03 16.86 -0.36
N ASP A 41 2.87 18.17 -0.30
CA ASP A 41 2.43 18.85 0.93
C ASP A 41 0.91 19.04 0.84
N VAL A 42 0.16 18.16 1.47
CA VAL A 42 -1.30 18.17 1.38
C VAL A 42 -1.96 19.30 2.17
N ARG A 43 -1.17 20.08 2.93
CA ARG A 43 -1.68 21.29 3.58
C ARG A 43 -1.89 22.44 2.58
N ARG A 44 -1.24 22.34 1.41
CA ARG A 44 -1.41 23.35 0.35
C ARG A 44 -2.81 23.24 -0.25
N THR A 45 -3.41 24.39 -0.48
CA THR A 45 -4.75 24.48 -1.07
C THR A 45 -4.76 25.24 -2.39
N ASP A 46 -3.64 25.82 -2.78
CA ASP A 46 -3.54 26.61 -4.01
C ASP A 46 -3.40 25.69 -5.22
N THR A 47 -4.19 25.97 -6.24
CA THR A 47 -4.18 25.18 -7.47
C THR A 47 -2.83 25.22 -8.16
N ALA A 48 -2.10 26.33 -8.04
CA ALA A 48 -0.79 26.49 -8.67
C ALA A 48 0.21 25.44 -8.18
N TYR A 49 0.17 25.12 -6.89
CA TYR A 49 1.06 24.10 -6.32
C TYR A 49 0.83 22.74 -6.99
N TYR A 50 -0.43 22.32 -7.08
CA TYR A 50 -0.74 21.01 -7.66
C TYR A 50 -0.52 21.01 -9.17
N GLN A 51 -0.79 22.13 -9.83
CA GLN A 51 -0.48 22.25 -11.26
C GLN A 51 1.03 22.12 -11.49
N GLY A 52 1.85 22.66 -10.59
CA GLY A 52 3.30 22.51 -10.66
C GLY A 52 3.75 21.05 -10.63
N ILE A 53 3.11 20.24 -9.77
CA ILE A 53 3.41 18.81 -9.71
C ILE A 53 3.03 18.14 -11.04
N LYS A 54 1.83 18.44 -11.54
CA LYS A 54 1.36 17.87 -12.82
C LYS A 54 2.28 18.24 -13.97
N ASP A 55 2.73 19.49 -14.00
CA ASP A 55 3.63 19.98 -15.06
C ASP A 55 4.97 19.25 -14.99
N LEU A 56 5.48 19.01 -13.77
CA LEU A 56 6.74 18.29 -13.58
C LEU A 56 6.60 16.84 -14.07
N LEU A 57 5.51 16.17 -13.72
CA LEU A 57 5.26 14.80 -14.19
C LEU A 57 5.16 14.76 -15.71
N LYS A 58 4.46 15.73 -16.30
CA LYS A 58 4.34 15.83 -17.76
C LYS A 58 5.71 16.05 -18.41
N LYS A 59 6.55 16.89 -17.81
CA LYS A 59 7.91 17.15 -18.31
C LYS A 59 8.71 15.86 -18.49
N TYR A 60 8.53 14.90 -17.57
CA TYR A 60 9.22 13.61 -17.61
C TYR A 60 8.39 12.49 -18.21
N ASP A 61 7.22 12.83 -18.77
CA ASP A 61 6.31 11.85 -19.37
C ASP A 61 5.97 10.72 -18.39
N LEU A 62 5.59 11.11 -17.17
CA LEU A 62 5.19 10.20 -16.10
C LEU A 62 3.73 10.44 -15.73
N ARG A 63 2.99 9.36 -15.52
CA ARG A 63 1.60 9.41 -15.12
C ARG A 63 1.47 9.22 -13.62
N LEU A 64 0.37 9.72 -13.06
CA LEU A 64 0.07 9.58 -11.64
C LEU A 64 -1.28 8.91 -11.47
N TYR A 65 -1.33 7.84 -10.66
CA TYR A 65 -2.56 7.09 -10.42
C TYR A 65 -2.98 7.09 -8.96
N ALA A 66 -2.03 7.35 -8.05
CA ALA A 66 -2.31 7.31 -6.62
C ALA A 66 -1.28 8.16 -5.87
N ILE A 67 -1.69 8.64 -4.69
CA ILE A 67 -0.77 9.18 -3.69
C ILE A 67 -0.92 8.35 -2.42
N SER A 68 0.09 8.36 -1.56
CA SER A 68 0.18 7.36 -0.49
C SER A 68 0.53 7.98 0.86
N THR A 69 -0.30 7.70 1.86
CA THR A 69 -0.21 8.31 3.18
C THR A 69 -0.06 7.27 4.29
N HIS A 70 0.89 6.35 4.13
CA HIS A 70 1.11 5.28 5.11
C HIS A 70 1.43 5.85 6.49
N LEU A 71 2.37 6.80 6.56
CA LEU A 71 2.92 7.25 7.83
C LEU A 71 1.87 7.93 8.70
N VAL A 72 1.15 8.90 8.14
CA VAL A 72 0.11 9.60 8.90
C VAL A 72 -1.10 8.70 9.13
N GLY A 73 -1.46 7.89 8.14
CA GLY A 73 -2.58 6.94 8.27
C GLY A 73 -2.42 6.02 9.47
N GLN A 74 -1.18 5.57 9.74
CA GLN A 74 -0.89 4.71 10.89
C GLN A 74 -1.43 5.32 12.19
N ALA A 75 -1.32 6.63 12.34
CA ALA A 75 -1.67 7.31 13.57
C ALA A 75 -3.17 7.54 13.75
N VAL A 76 -4.00 7.20 12.76
CA VAL A 76 -5.44 7.43 12.88
C VAL A 76 -6.05 6.51 13.95
N CYS A 77 -5.71 5.22 13.93
CA CYS A 77 -6.31 4.25 14.86
C CYS A 77 -5.33 3.60 15.83
N ASP A 78 -4.03 3.82 15.68
CA ASP A 78 -3.04 3.23 16.59
C ASP A 78 -3.18 3.75 18.02
N ASN A 79 -2.72 2.96 18.95
CA ASN A 79 -2.44 3.44 20.32
C ASN A 79 -1.15 4.26 20.24
N ILE A 80 -1.27 5.57 20.30
CA ILE A 80 -0.14 6.47 20.06
C ILE A 80 0.89 6.35 21.20
N ASP A 81 2.15 6.20 20.81
CA ASP A 81 3.28 6.20 21.74
C ASP A 81 4.51 6.83 21.06
N GLU A 82 5.65 6.81 21.74
CA GLU A 82 6.85 7.53 21.29
C GLU A 82 7.39 7.03 19.95
N ARG A 83 7.02 5.83 19.50
CA ARG A 83 7.45 5.31 18.19
C ARG A 83 6.89 6.16 17.05
N HIS A 84 5.70 6.72 17.26
CA HIS A 84 5.04 7.51 16.22
C HIS A 84 5.77 8.81 15.92
N LYS A 85 6.53 9.33 16.89
CA LYS A 85 7.31 10.55 16.66
C LYS A 85 8.30 10.39 15.51
N ALA A 86 8.80 9.16 15.29
CA ALA A 86 9.79 8.91 14.25
C ALA A 86 9.20 8.90 12.84
N ILE A 87 7.89 8.71 12.72
CA ILE A 87 7.24 8.57 11.40
C ILE A 87 6.31 9.73 11.06
N LEU A 88 5.98 10.57 12.03
CA LEU A 88 5.00 11.64 11.81
C LEU A 88 5.69 12.98 11.60
N PRO A 89 5.16 13.81 10.68
CA PRO A 89 5.63 15.20 10.60
C PRO A 89 5.38 15.92 11.93
N ASP A 90 6.22 16.91 12.20
CA ASP A 90 6.11 17.68 13.47
C ASP A 90 4.71 18.27 13.68
N TYR A 91 4.06 18.72 12.60
CA TYR A 91 2.75 19.35 12.74
C TYR A 91 1.63 18.33 13.02
N ILE A 92 1.90 17.04 12.80
CA ILE A 92 0.96 15.97 13.19
C ILE A 92 1.31 15.49 14.62
N TRP A 93 2.59 15.26 14.89
CA TRP A 93 3.01 14.83 16.23
C TRP A 93 2.66 15.88 17.30
N GLY A 94 2.97 17.15 17.04
CA GLY A 94 2.69 18.24 17.98
C GLY A 94 3.39 18.00 19.31
N ASP A 95 2.60 17.95 20.36
CA ASP A 95 3.10 17.68 21.72
C ASP A 95 3.06 16.19 22.08
N GLY A 96 2.60 15.35 21.16
CA GLY A 96 2.55 13.91 21.38
C GLY A 96 1.35 13.44 22.20
N ASP A 97 0.42 14.35 22.54
CA ASP A 97 -0.81 13.94 23.23
C ASP A 97 -1.61 13.02 22.29
N PRO A 98 -1.93 11.77 22.70
CA PRO A 98 -2.58 10.83 21.79
C PRO A 98 -3.86 11.33 21.12
N GLU A 99 -4.74 12.00 21.86
CA GLU A 99 -5.97 12.50 21.30
C GLU A 99 -5.70 13.59 20.25
N GLY A 100 -4.75 14.48 20.54
CA GLY A 100 -4.34 15.52 19.60
C GLY A 100 -3.72 14.92 18.33
N VAL A 101 -2.90 13.88 18.48
CA VAL A 101 -2.28 13.20 17.34
C VAL A 101 -3.37 12.55 16.48
N HIS A 102 -4.33 11.82 17.08
CA HIS A 102 -5.44 11.20 16.35
C HIS A 102 -6.21 12.26 15.55
N GLN A 103 -6.53 13.39 16.19
CA GLN A 103 -7.30 14.44 15.54
C GLN A 103 -6.54 15.01 14.34
N ARG A 104 -5.26 15.35 14.53
CA ARG A 104 -4.44 15.93 13.46
C ARG A 104 -4.23 14.93 12.31
N ALA A 105 -4.05 13.64 12.65
CA ALA A 105 -3.91 12.60 11.63
C ALA A 105 -5.21 12.45 10.82
N THR A 106 -6.36 12.47 11.49
CA THR A 106 -7.66 12.39 10.82
C THR A 106 -7.84 13.58 9.87
N GLU A 107 -7.52 14.79 10.32
CA GLU A 107 -7.61 15.98 9.48
C GLU A 107 -6.68 15.88 8.27
N GLU A 108 -5.49 15.34 8.47
CA GLU A 108 -4.53 15.17 7.36
C GLU A 108 -5.03 14.14 6.34
N MET A 109 -5.68 13.09 6.80
CA MET A 109 -6.28 12.12 5.88
C MET A 109 -7.31 12.80 4.97
N ILE A 110 -8.12 13.69 5.54
CA ILE A 110 -9.11 14.43 4.75
C ILE A 110 -8.41 15.38 3.77
N ARG A 111 -7.37 16.08 4.22
CA ARG A 111 -6.56 16.92 3.33
C ARG A 111 -5.96 16.10 2.19
N THR A 112 -5.58 14.87 2.48
CA THR A 112 -5.00 13.97 1.46
C THR A 112 -6.02 13.66 0.37
N ALA A 113 -7.29 13.45 0.72
CA ALA A 113 -8.33 13.24 -0.28
C ALA A 113 -8.52 14.49 -1.16
N HIS A 114 -8.49 15.68 -0.55
CA HIS A 114 -8.57 16.93 -1.32
C HIS A 114 -7.36 17.07 -2.26
N ALA A 115 -6.17 16.75 -1.78
CA ALA A 115 -4.96 16.79 -2.60
C ALA A 115 -5.05 15.81 -3.78
N ALA A 116 -5.56 14.61 -3.53
CA ALA A 116 -5.77 13.62 -4.60
C ALA A 116 -6.68 14.18 -5.68
N LYS A 117 -7.78 14.79 -5.28
CA LYS A 117 -8.71 15.41 -6.23
C LYS A 117 -8.03 16.54 -7.02
N MET A 118 -7.25 17.39 -6.35
CA MET A 118 -6.53 18.48 -7.01
C MET A 118 -5.48 17.94 -8.00
N LEU A 119 -4.89 16.80 -7.70
CA LEU A 119 -3.93 16.15 -8.59
C LEU A 119 -4.61 15.35 -9.72
N GLY A 120 -5.92 15.17 -9.64
CA GLY A 120 -6.65 14.42 -10.65
C GLY A 120 -6.56 12.91 -10.49
N VAL A 121 -6.26 12.43 -9.28
CA VAL A 121 -6.24 10.99 -9.01
C VAL A 121 -7.39 10.61 -8.09
N ASP A 122 -7.84 9.36 -8.18
CA ASP A 122 -9.00 8.90 -7.43
C ASP A 122 -8.64 7.88 -6.34
N THR A 123 -7.37 7.63 -6.10
CA THR A 123 -6.96 6.59 -5.15
C THR A 123 -5.89 7.13 -4.21
N VAL A 124 -6.14 6.97 -2.92
CA VAL A 124 -5.17 7.22 -1.85
C VAL A 124 -4.85 5.88 -1.22
N VAL A 125 -3.57 5.52 -1.21
CA VAL A 125 -3.08 4.29 -0.59
C VAL A 125 -2.57 4.63 0.81
N GLY A 126 -2.78 3.74 1.78
CA GLY A 126 -2.22 4.03 3.09
C GLY A 126 -2.56 3.02 4.15
N PHE A 127 -2.26 3.41 5.39
CA PHE A 127 -2.54 2.64 6.58
C PHE A 127 -3.70 3.26 7.35
N THR A 128 -4.29 2.48 8.26
CA THR A 128 -5.27 2.98 9.23
C THR A 128 -4.71 2.92 10.65
N GLY A 129 -3.68 2.11 10.86
CA GLY A 129 -3.30 1.70 12.19
C GLY A 129 -4.29 0.68 12.77
N SER A 130 -4.08 0.30 14.03
CA SER A 130 -4.95 -0.65 14.72
C SER A 130 -4.75 -0.55 16.22
N SER A 131 -5.80 -0.25 16.96
CA SER A 131 -5.74 -0.23 18.42
C SER A 131 -5.72 -1.64 19.04
N ILE A 132 -5.91 -2.66 18.21
CA ILE A 132 -5.97 -4.06 18.69
C ILE A 132 -4.84 -4.94 18.14
N TRP A 133 -3.86 -4.34 17.44
CA TRP A 133 -2.76 -5.14 16.90
C TRP A 133 -2.03 -5.94 17.98
N HIS A 134 -1.92 -5.38 19.19
CA HIS A 134 -1.24 -6.08 20.29
C HIS A 134 -2.00 -7.30 20.81
N TYR A 135 -3.23 -7.53 20.34
CA TYR A 135 -3.98 -8.74 20.65
C TYR A 135 -3.72 -9.88 19.66
N LEU A 136 -2.76 -9.70 18.77
CA LEU A 136 -2.40 -10.70 17.77
C LEU A 136 -2.21 -12.11 18.37
N TYR A 137 -1.57 -12.18 19.53
CA TYR A 137 -1.41 -13.42 20.28
C TYR A 137 -2.34 -13.36 21.50
N SER A 138 -3.34 -14.25 21.51
CA SER A 138 -4.48 -14.11 22.41
C SER A 138 -4.26 -14.72 23.81
N PHE A 139 -3.14 -14.35 24.43
CA PHE A 139 -2.90 -14.74 25.83
C PHE A 139 -2.35 -13.52 26.59
N PRO A 140 -3.01 -13.12 27.69
CA PRO A 140 -4.29 -13.63 28.27
C PRO A 140 -5.42 -13.63 27.24
N PRO A 141 -6.47 -14.44 27.46
CA PRO A 141 -7.57 -14.54 26.50
C PRO A 141 -8.20 -13.19 26.15
N VAL A 142 -8.41 -12.99 24.87
CA VAL A 142 -9.00 -11.77 24.34
C VAL A 142 -10.48 -12.04 24.07
N THR A 143 -11.36 -11.15 24.52
CA THR A 143 -12.80 -11.34 24.32
C THR A 143 -13.22 -10.76 22.97
N ASP A 144 -14.35 -11.28 22.44
CA ASP A 144 -14.92 -10.75 21.21
C ASP A 144 -15.23 -9.25 21.34
N ALA A 145 -15.68 -8.82 22.52
CA ALA A 145 -15.97 -7.40 22.76
C ALA A 145 -14.73 -6.52 22.61
N MET A 146 -13.58 -7.01 23.05
CA MET A 146 -12.31 -6.24 22.88
C MET A 146 -11.95 -6.11 21.41
N ILE A 147 -12.10 -7.19 20.66
CA ILE A 147 -11.82 -7.18 19.23
C ILE A 147 -12.80 -6.25 18.51
N GLN A 148 -14.08 -6.36 18.83
CA GLN A 148 -15.12 -5.54 18.20
C GLN A 148 -14.89 -4.04 18.45
N LYS A 149 -14.45 -3.70 19.66
CA LYS A 149 -14.12 -2.31 19.99
C LYS A 149 -13.03 -1.75 19.05
N GLY A 150 -12.05 -2.57 18.73
CA GLY A 150 -10.99 -2.15 17.80
C GLY A 150 -11.52 -1.87 16.39
N TYR A 151 -12.39 -2.71 15.95
CA TYR A 151 -13.04 -2.49 14.64
C TYR A 151 -14.00 -1.30 14.64
N UNK A 152 -14.49 -1.15 15.65
CA UNK A 152 -15.44 -0.11 15.77
C UNK A 152 -14.80 1.24 15.87
N UNK A 153 -13.76 1.19 16.18
CA UNK A 153 -13.05 2.33 16.28
C UNK A 153 -12.83 2.95 15.02
N UNK A 154 -13.25 2.52 14.43
CA UNK A 154 -13.06 2.95 13.24
C UNK A 154 -13.65 4.27 12.95
N UNK A 155 -13.33 4.90 13.50
CA UNK A 155 -13.64 6.11 13.19
C UNK A 155 -13.29 6.43 11.86
N PHE A 156 -13.12 5.57 11.13
CA PHE A 156 -12.67 5.77 9.76
C PHE A 156 -13.85 6.13 8.85
N THR A 157 -15.05 5.79 9.24
CA THR A 157 -16.22 6.10 8.40
C THR A 157 -16.36 7.58 8.04
N PRO A 158 -16.20 8.53 8.97
CA PRO A 158 -16.27 9.94 8.58
C PRO A 158 -15.20 10.35 7.57
N ILE A 159 -14.02 9.73 7.64
CA ILE A 159 -12.97 9.96 6.64
C ILE A 159 -13.44 9.43 5.29
N LEU A 160 -13.97 8.20 5.27
CA LEU A 160 -14.44 7.57 4.03
C LEU A 160 -15.60 8.35 3.39
N ASP A 161 -16.49 8.90 4.21
CA ASP A 161 -17.59 9.75 3.71
C ASP A 161 -17.04 10.97 2.95
N GLU A 162 -16.00 11.61 3.50
CA GLU A 162 -15.36 12.74 2.81
C GLU A 162 -14.66 12.29 1.52
N PHE A 163 -13.97 11.16 1.57
CA PHE A 163 -13.36 10.58 0.38
C PHE A 163 -14.42 10.38 -0.72
N GLN A 164 -15.55 9.76 -0.34
CA GLN A 164 -16.61 9.48 -1.31
C GLN A 164 -17.18 10.75 -1.93
N LYS A 165 -17.40 11.80 -1.13
CA LYS A 165 -17.89 13.09 -1.62
C LYS A 165 -16.96 13.67 -2.68
N LEU A 166 -15.66 13.43 -2.55
CA LEU A 166 -14.65 13.94 -3.47
C LEU A 166 -14.40 13.03 -4.66
N GLY A 167 -15.05 11.86 -4.71
CA GLY A 167 -14.80 10.88 -5.75
C GLY A 167 -13.47 10.17 -5.60
N VAL A 168 -12.96 10.06 -4.37
CA VAL A 168 -11.67 9.44 -4.06
C VAL A 168 -11.90 8.18 -3.24
N ARG A 169 -11.10 7.16 -3.47
CA ARG A 169 -11.15 5.89 -2.74
C ARG A 169 -9.93 5.74 -1.85
N PHE A 170 -10.11 5.07 -0.73
CA PHE A 170 -9.01 4.72 0.17
C PHE A 170 -8.67 3.24 0.00
N ALA A 171 -7.40 2.96 -0.30
CA ALA A 171 -6.89 1.61 -0.50
C ALA A 171 -5.98 1.25 0.69
N LEU A 172 -6.52 0.52 1.66
CA LEU A 172 -5.76 0.08 2.83
C LEU A 172 -4.74 -0.99 2.41
N GLU A 173 -3.48 -0.77 2.71
CA GLU A 173 -2.50 -1.83 2.52
C GLU A 173 -2.68 -2.88 3.61
N VAL A 174 -2.97 -4.10 3.20
CA VAL A 174 -3.16 -5.24 4.12
C VAL A 174 -1.79 -5.66 4.66
N HIS A 175 -1.58 -5.44 5.95
CA HIS A 175 -0.23 -5.38 6.50
C HIS A 175 -0.27 -5.68 8.01
N PRO A 176 0.63 -6.51 8.55
CA PRO A 176 0.78 -6.61 10.01
C PRO A 176 0.95 -5.23 10.62
N THR A 177 0.31 -4.99 11.73
CA THR A 177 0.10 -3.76 12.47
C THR A 177 -1.19 -3.03 12.08
N GLU A 178 -1.83 -3.41 10.98
CA GLU A 178 -3.06 -2.78 10.53
C GLU A 178 -4.28 -3.56 11.00
N ILE A 179 -5.46 -2.94 10.86
CA ILE A 179 -6.72 -3.59 11.20
C ILE A 179 -7.00 -4.81 10.31
N ALA A 180 -6.42 -4.82 9.10
CA ALA A 180 -6.47 -5.94 8.18
C ALA A 180 -5.06 -6.39 7.86
N PHE A 181 -4.73 -7.64 8.18
CA PHE A 181 -3.39 -8.19 7.97
C PHE A 181 -3.39 -9.58 7.33
N ASP A 182 -4.57 -10.14 7.10
CA ASP A 182 -4.77 -11.41 6.39
C ASP A 182 -6.19 -11.40 5.79
N THR A 183 -6.55 -12.47 5.11
CA THR A 183 -7.86 -12.55 4.45
C THR A 183 -9.01 -12.44 5.44
N PHE A 184 -8.88 -13.09 6.60
CA PHE A 184 -9.93 -13.10 7.62
C PHE A 184 -10.16 -11.68 8.18
N SER A 185 -9.08 -11.01 8.60
CA SER A 185 -9.19 -9.67 9.17
C SER A 185 -9.58 -8.63 8.11
N ALA A 186 -9.19 -8.84 6.85
CA ALA A 186 -9.60 -7.95 5.75
C ALA A 186 -11.12 -7.99 5.56
N ARG A 187 -11.72 -9.18 5.63
CA ARG A 187 -13.18 -9.33 5.53
C ARG A 187 -13.88 -8.62 6.69
N ARG A 188 -13.36 -8.81 7.90
CA ARG A 188 -13.91 -8.13 9.08
C ARG A 188 -13.80 -6.61 8.97
N ALA A 189 -12.70 -6.11 8.41
CA ALA A 189 -12.52 -4.66 8.25
C ALA A 189 -13.56 -4.09 7.28
N LEU A 190 -13.82 -4.78 6.17
CA LEU A 190 -14.88 -4.38 5.25
C LEU A 190 -16.24 -4.33 5.94
N GLU A 191 -16.56 -5.38 6.69
CA GLU A 191 -17.82 -5.43 7.43
C GLU A 191 -17.93 -4.29 8.45
N ALA A 192 -16.82 -3.99 9.13
CA ALA A 192 -16.79 -2.95 10.16
C ALA A 192 -17.10 -1.56 9.61
N VAL A 193 -16.74 -1.30 8.34
CA VAL A 193 -17.09 -0.02 7.69
C VAL A 193 -18.35 -0.18 6.82
N ASN A 194 -19.17 -1.19 7.08
CA ASN A 194 -20.43 -1.45 6.37
C ASN A 194 -20.22 -1.54 4.86
N ASN A 195 -19.12 -2.16 4.46
CA ASN A 195 -18.75 -2.30 3.04
C ASN A 195 -18.74 -0.95 2.31
N HIS A 196 -18.30 0.10 2.98
CA HIS A 196 -18.29 1.46 2.44
C HIS A 196 -17.64 1.48 1.05
N PRO A 197 -18.27 2.10 0.05
CA PRO A 197 -17.75 2.01 -1.32
C PRO A 197 -16.41 2.68 -1.53
N ALA A 198 -16.01 3.63 -0.68
CA ALA A 198 -14.71 4.27 -0.78
C ALA A 198 -13.60 3.49 -0.09
N PHE A 199 -13.88 2.32 0.50
CA PHE A 199 -12.89 1.51 1.21
C PHE A 199 -12.58 0.24 0.44
N GLY A 200 -11.31 0.00 0.19
CA GLY A 200 -10.82 -1.23 -0.42
C GLY A 200 -9.36 -1.44 -0.05
N PHE A 201 -8.66 -2.19 -0.85
CA PHE A 201 -7.33 -2.64 -0.50
C PHE A 201 -6.29 -2.23 -1.53
N ASN A 202 -5.12 -1.85 -1.02
CA ASN A 202 -3.88 -1.89 -1.76
C ASN A 202 -3.32 -3.29 -1.55
N TYR A 203 -3.28 -4.07 -2.60
CA TYR A 203 -2.80 -5.45 -2.55
C TYR A 203 -1.27 -5.44 -2.55
N ASP A 204 -0.68 -6.03 -1.53
CA ASP A 204 0.77 -6.24 -1.44
C ASP A 204 1.00 -7.70 -1.06
N PRO A 205 1.52 -8.52 -1.97
CA PRO A 205 1.67 -9.95 -1.70
C PRO A 205 2.72 -10.27 -0.64
N SER A 206 3.69 -9.38 -0.45
CA SER A 206 4.81 -9.67 0.44
C SER A 206 4.36 -9.86 1.88
N HIS A 207 3.45 -8.99 2.34
CA HIS A 207 2.98 -9.02 3.73
C HIS A 207 2.11 -10.22 4.03
N LEU A 208 1.50 -10.80 3.02
CA LEU A 208 0.73 -12.03 3.14
C LEU A 208 1.64 -13.25 3.04
N GLY A 209 2.59 -13.20 2.10
CA GLY A 209 3.41 -14.36 1.77
C GLY A 209 4.22 -14.90 2.93
N TYR A 210 4.97 -14.02 3.64
CA TYR A 210 5.82 -14.52 4.73
C TYR A 210 5.01 -15.00 5.94
N GLN A 211 3.75 -14.60 6.02
CA GLN A 211 2.85 -15.08 7.07
C GLN A 211 2.30 -16.48 6.79
N GLY A 212 2.45 -16.96 5.55
CA GLY A 212 1.82 -18.21 5.14
C GLY A 212 0.37 -18.04 4.70
N VAL A 213 -0.05 -16.82 4.39
CA VAL A 213 -1.39 -16.55 3.86
C VAL A 213 -1.35 -16.74 2.34
N ASP A 214 -2.41 -17.31 1.78
CA ASP A 214 -2.51 -17.50 0.33
C ASP A 214 -2.76 -16.15 -0.33
N TYR A 215 -1.67 -15.52 -0.77
CA TYR A 215 -1.73 -14.17 -1.32
C TYR A 215 -2.39 -14.14 -2.71
N VAL A 216 -2.40 -15.23 -3.44
CA VAL A 216 -3.10 -15.28 -4.72
C VAL A 216 -4.61 -15.36 -4.49
N ASP A 217 -5.03 -16.25 -3.58
CA ASP A 217 -6.44 -16.39 -3.24
C ASP A 217 -7.04 -15.07 -2.72
N PHE A 218 -6.23 -14.25 -2.03
CA PHE A 218 -6.70 -12.95 -1.54
C PHE A 218 -7.33 -12.12 -2.65
N ILE A 219 -6.74 -12.12 -3.85
CA ILE A 219 -7.28 -11.37 -4.99
C ILE A 219 -8.66 -11.89 -5.37
N TYR A 220 -8.83 -13.22 -5.41
CA TYR A 220 -10.11 -13.83 -5.75
C TYR A 220 -11.17 -13.60 -4.68
N GLN A 221 -10.76 -13.44 -3.40
CA GLN A 221 -11.70 -13.21 -2.31
C GLN A 221 -12.28 -11.79 -2.32
N PHE A 222 -11.55 -10.82 -2.90
CA PHE A 222 -11.96 -9.42 -2.87
C PHE A 222 -11.90 -8.77 -4.26
N PRO A 223 -12.55 -9.38 -5.28
CA PRO A 223 -12.36 -8.93 -6.67
C PRO A 223 -12.79 -7.50 -6.94
N GLU A 224 -13.74 -6.97 -6.15
CA GLU A 224 -14.25 -5.61 -6.35
C GLU A 224 -13.58 -4.59 -5.41
N ARG A 225 -12.63 -5.05 -4.61
CA ARG A 225 -11.99 -4.19 -3.59
C ARG A 225 -10.49 -4.04 -3.78
N ILE A 226 -9.92 -4.61 -4.84
CA ILE A 226 -8.51 -4.40 -5.15
C ILE A 226 -8.42 -3.07 -5.92
N PHE A 227 -8.19 -1.99 -5.18
CA PHE A 227 -8.15 -0.64 -5.73
C PHE A 227 -6.78 -0.27 -6.28
N HIS A 228 -5.73 -0.92 -5.76
CA HIS A 228 -4.36 -0.62 -6.12
C HIS A 228 -3.51 -1.86 -5.87
N VAL A 229 -2.37 -1.96 -6.52
CA VAL A 229 -1.49 -3.12 -6.39
C VAL A 229 -0.05 -2.65 -6.18
N HIS A 230 0.55 -3.09 -5.09
CA HIS A 230 1.99 -2.99 -4.91
C HIS A 230 2.65 -4.27 -5.39
N MET A 231 3.67 -4.12 -6.21
CA MET A 231 4.53 -5.22 -6.63
C MET A 231 5.75 -5.16 -5.70
N LYS A 232 5.79 -6.11 -4.77
CA LYS A 232 6.81 -6.16 -3.73
C LYS A 232 7.16 -7.61 -3.46
N ASP A 233 8.42 -7.92 -3.31
CA ASP A 233 8.86 -9.29 -3.12
C ASP A 233 9.43 -9.50 -1.70
N VAL A 234 9.41 -10.75 -1.27
CA VAL A 234 9.88 -11.13 0.05
C VAL A 234 10.45 -12.54 -0.01
N TYR A 235 11.55 -12.73 0.68
CA TYR A 235 12.14 -14.05 0.88
C TYR A 235 11.79 -14.54 2.28
N TRP A 236 11.43 -15.81 2.40
CA TRP A 236 11.34 -16.48 3.70
C TRP A 236 12.10 -17.80 3.63
N SER A 237 12.66 -18.19 4.77
CA SER A 237 13.54 -19.36 4.83
C SER A 237 12.76 -20.67 4.68
N ASP A 238 13.36 -21.62 4.01
CA ASP A 238 12.83 -22.99 3.95
C ASP A 238 13.15 -23.78 5.21
N THR A 239 14.02 -23.26 6.06
CA THR A 239 14.44 -23.92 7.29
C THR A 239 14.30 -22.98 8.47
N PRO A 240 14.18 -23.51 9.68
CA PRO A 240 14.10 -22.67 10.87
C PRO A 240 15.29 -21.72 11.02
N LYS A 241 15.02 -20.56 11.60
CA LYS A 241 16.03 -19.54 11.89
C LYS A 241 16.01 -19.21 13.37
N GLN A 242 16.98 -18.38 13.82
CA GLN A 242 17.00 -17.93 15.21
C GLN A 242 15.84 -16.99 15.52
N VAL A 243 15.37 -16.24 14.51
CA VAL A 243 14.29 -15.29 14.64
C VAL A 243 13.13 -15.79 13.77
N GLY A 244 11.95 -15.91 14.37
CA GLY A 244 10.78 -16.41 13.68
C GLY A 244 10.04 -15.31 12.92
N ILE A 245 8.78 -15.61 12.61
CA ILE A 245 7.97 -14.76 11.75
C ILE A 245 7.75 -13.36 12.32
N PHE A 246 7.77 -13.21 13.66
CA PHE A 246 7.50 -11.92 14.28
C PHE A 246 8.63 -10.90 14.14
N GLY A 247 9.79 -11.28 13.87
CA GLY A 247 11.03 -10.61 13.46
C GLY A 247 11.32 -9.15 13.78
N GLY A 248 10.36 -8.37 14.27
CA GLY A 248 10.52 -6.92 14.42
C GLY A 248 11.58 -6.44 15.42
N HIS A 249 12.09 -7.35 16.23
CA HIS A 249 13.14 -7.04 17.21
C HIS A 249 14.55 -7.19 16.61
N VAL A 250 14.64 -7.49 15.32
CA VAL A 250 15.93 -7.66 14.63
C VAL A 250 15.87 -6.88 13.32
N THR A 251 16.93 -6.15 13.03
CA THR A 251 17.03 -5.26 11.86
C THR A 251 16.83 -6.01 10.55
N PHE A 252 16.15 -5.39 9.60
CA PHE A 252 16.01 -5.95 8.26
C PHE A 252 17.37 -6.24 7.65
N GLY A 253 17.46 -7.35 6.95
CA GLY A 253 18.70 -7.81 6.32
C GLY A 253 19.54 -8.71 7.19
N ASP A 254 19.26 -8.80 8.49
CA ASP A 254 20.01 -9.67 9.40
C ASP A 254 19.78 -11.12 8.99
N PRO A 255 20.86 -11.92 8.82
CA PRO A 255 20.72 -13.31 8.34
C PRO A 255 20.02 -14.25 9.33
N ARG A 256 19.83 -13.82 10.58
CA ARG A 256 19.11 -14.62 11.57
C ARG A 256 17.59 -14.54 11.39
N ARG A 257 17.09 -13.59 10.58
CA ARG A 257 15.64 -13.40 10.36
C ARG A 257 15.09 -14.51 9.47
N TYR A 258 13.85 -14.91 9.77
CA TYR A 258 13.14 -15.90 8.97
C TYR A 258 12.76 -15.34 7.59
N TRP A 259 12.48 -14.02 7.51
CA TRP A 259 12.08 -13.38 6.24
C TRP A 259 12.70 -12.00 6.11
N ASN A 260 12.91 -11.59 4.86
CA ASN A 260 13.39 -10.25 4.52
C ASN A 260 12.82 -9.84 3.17
N PHE A 261 12.57 -8.55 2.98
CA PHE A 261 12.18 -8.05 1.66
C PHE A 261 13.34 -8.18 0.70
N ARG A 262 13.01 -8.40 -0.55
CA ARG A 262 13.98 -8.57 -1.64
C ARG A 262 13.53 -7.79 -2.87
N SER A 263 14.49 -7.36 -3.67
CA SER A 263 14.22 -6.82 -4.99
C SER A 263 13.34 -7.82 -5.77
N LEU A 264 12.44 -7.31 -6.60
CA LEU A 264 11.47 -8.16 -7.28
C LEU A 264 12.15 -9.24 -8.12
N GLY A 265 11.64 -10.45 -8.00
CA GLY A 265 12.19 -11.62 -8.68
C GLY A 265 13.25 -12.35 -7.87
N ARG A 266 13.64 -11.80 -6.73
CA ARG A 266 14.68 -12.41 -5.88
C ARG A 266 14.13 -13.00 -4.59
N GLY A 267 12.82 -12.91 -4.40
CA GLY A 267 12.13 -13.52 -3.27
C GLY A 267 11.36 -14.76 -3.67
N LYS A 268 10.22 -14.98 -3.02
CA LYS A 268 9.42 -16.19 -3.23
C LYS A 268 8.02 -15.92 -3.77
N ILE A 269 7.69 -14.67 -4.05
CA ILE A 269 6.35 -14.34 -4.55
C ILE A 269 6.22 -14.81 -6.00
N ASN A 270 5.11 -15.47 -6.29
CA ASN A 270 4.81 -15.96 -7.63
C ASN A 270 4.04 -14.88 -8.40
N PHE A 271 4.77 -13.99 -9.05
CA PHE A 271 4.16 -12.86 -9.74
C PHE A 271 3.31 -13.30 -10.94
N GLU A 272 3.65 -14.41 -11.57
CA GLU A 272 2.84 -14.92 -12.68
C GLU A 272 1.41 -15.25 -12.21
N GLU A 273 1.29 -15.95 -11.09
CA GLU A 273 -0.04 -16.30 -10.57
C GLU A 273 -0.80 -15.06 -10.12
N ILE A 274 -0.11 -14.04 -9.63
CA ILE A 274 -0.74 -12.76 -9.31
C ILE A 274 -1.32 -12.13 -10.58
N ILE A 275 -0.55 -12.08 -11.66
CA ILE A 275 -1.05 -11.50 -12.92
C ILE A 275 -2.27 -12.28 -13.44
N ARG A 276 -2.24 -13.62 -13.34
CA ARG A 276 -3.40 -14.42 -13.73
C ARG A 276 -4.64 -14.07 -12.91
N ALA A 277 -4.47 -13.91 -11.60
CA ALA A 277 -5.57 -13.52 -10.72
C ALA A 277 -6.09 -12.12 -11.03
N LEU A 278 -5.18 -11.15 -11.24
CA LEU A 278 -5.57 -9.78 -11.59
C LEU A 278 -6.33 -9.76 -12.93
N ASN A 279 -5.90 -10.56 -13.89
CA ASN A 279 -6.62 -10.70 -15.15
C ASN A 279 -8.03 -11.26 -14.91
N SER A 280 -8.14 -12.29 -14.06
CA SER A 280 -9.43 -12.93 -13.78
C SER A 280 -10.45 -11.98 -13.16
N ILE A 281 -9.99 -11.05 -12.31
CA ILE A 281 -10.91 -10.08 -11.69
C ILE A 281 -11.07 -8.80 -12.52
N GLY A 282 -10.35 -8.68 -13.65
CA GLY A 282 -10.46 -7.51 -14.52
C GLY A 282 -9.76 -6.26 -14.02
N TYR A 283 -8.72 -6.41 -13.18
CA TYR A 283 -7.98 -5.26 -12.68
C TYR A 283 -7.23 -4.55 -13.81
N GLN A 284 -7.45 -3.24 -13.95
CA GLN A 284 -6.83 -2.44 -15.02
C GLN A 284 -5.95 -1.31 -14.49
N GLY A 285 -5.77 -1.24 -13.18
CA GLY A 285 -4.97 -0.18 -12.57
C GLY A 285 -3.47 -0.39 -12.71
N PRO A 286 -2.67 0.49 -12.12
CA PRO A 286 -1.20 0.36 -12.20
C PRO A 286 -0.68 -0.81 -11.39
N LEU A 287 0.52 -1.26 -11.77
CA LEU A 287 1.34 -2.17 -10.97
C LEU A 287 2.46 -1.30 -10.40
N SER A 288 2.39 -1.03 -9.11
CA SER A 288 3.28 -0.05 -8.48
C SER A 288 4.39 -0.77 -7.72
N VAL A 289 5.62 -0.54 -8.14
CA VAL A 289 6.76 -1.15 -7.46
C VAL A 289 7.01 -0.45 -6.14
N GLU A 290 6.88 -1.20 -5.06
CA GLU A 290 7.38 -0.76 -3.76
C GLU A 290 8.67 -1.52 -3.50
N TRP A 291 9.79 -0.84 -3.70
CA TRP A 291 11.08 -1.50 -3.67
C TRP A 291 11.71 -1.42 -2.28
N GLU A 292 12.00 -2.58 -1.71
CA GLU A 292 12.76 -2.69 -0.47
C GLU A 292 13.70 -3.89 -0.55
N ASP A 293 14.98 -3.63 -0.30
CA ASP A 293 15.98 -4.68 -0.16
C ASP A 293 17.19 -4.06 0.54
N SER A 294 17.39 -4.41 1.79
CA SER A 294 18.45 -3.80 2.61
C SER A 294 19.86 -4.21 2.17
N ALA A 295 19.97 -5.20 1.28
CA ALA A 295 21.28 -5.72 0.85
C ALA A 295 21.59 -5.38 -0.62
N MET A 296 20.82 -4.49 -1.24
CA MET A 296 21.00 -4.14 -2.65
C MET A 296 20.94 -2.64 -2.85
N ASP A 297 21.74 -2.11 -3.79
CA ASP A 297 21.63 -0.72 -4.21
C ASP A 297 20.23 -0.43 -4.76
N ARG A 298 19.59 0.63 -4.28
CA ARG A 298 18.20 0.90 -4.63
C ARG A 298 17.99 1.26 -6.10
N GLU A 299 18.98 1.90 -6.73
CA GLU A 299 18.84 2.24 -8.16
C GLU A 299 18.93 0.98 -9.03
N HIS A 300 19.88 0.10 -8.69
CA HIS A 300 19.97 -1.21 -9.34
C HIS A 300 18.64 -1.97 -9.20
N GLY A 301 18.13 -2.04 -7.97
CA GLY A 301 16.92 -2.79 -7.67
C GLY A 301 15.67 -2.20 -8.31
N ALA A 302 15.51 -0.87 -8.27
CA ALA A 302 14.35 -0.22 -8.87
C ALA A 302 14.33 -0.41 -10.39
N ARG A 303 15.49 -0.39 -11.03
CA ARG A 303 15.60 -0.61 -12.48
C ARG A 303 15.21 -2.05 -12.84
N GLU A 304 15.81 -3.02 -12.17
CA GLU A 304 15.50 -4.43 -12.51
C GLU A 304 14.05 -4.79 -12.14
N SER A 305 13.51 -4.18 -11.11
CA SER A 305 12.11 -4.43 -10.73
C SER A 305 11.13 -3.92 -11.78
N CYS A 306 11.41 -2.75 -12.36
CA CYS A 306 10.59 -2.24 -13.46
C CYS A 306 10.61 -3.23 -14.63
N GLU A 307 11.80 -3.71 -15.00
CA GLU A 307 11.96 -4.65 -16.10
C GLU A 307 11.20 -5.95 -15.83
N LEU A 308 11.28 -6.45 -14.59
CA LEU A 308 10.57 -7.68 -14.22
C LEU A 308 9.06 -7.50 -14.34
N VAL A 309 8.51 -6.41 -13.79
CA VAL A 309 7.06 -6.22 -13.81
C VAL A 309 6.56 -6.11 -15.25
N LYS A 310 7.27 -5.38 -16.09
CA LYS A 310 6.89 -5.26 -17.52
C LYS A 310 6.94 -6.61 -18.23
N ARG A 311 7.88 -7.47 -17.87
CA ARG A 311 8.02 -8.78 -18.48
C ARG A 311 6.95 -9.75 -18.01
N VAL A 312 6.55 -9.70 -16.73
CA VAL A 312 5.59 -10.67 -16.19
C VAL A 312 4.13 -10.27 -16.45
N ASP A 313 3.86 -8.99 -16.73
CA ASP A 313 2.49 -8.55 -17.02
C ASP A 313 2.09 -9.00 -18.42
N PHE A 314 0.97 -9.69 -18.53
CA PHE A 314 0.42 -10.12 -19.82
C PHE A 314 -1.09 -9.98 -19.80
N GLN A 315 -1.67 -9.88 -20.98
CA GLN A 315 -3.11 -9.78 -21.14
C GLN A 315 -3.71 -11.18 -21.22
N PRO A 316 -4.96 -11.35 -20.76
CA PRO A 316 -5.64 -12.62 -20.97
C PRO A 316 -5.93 -12.83 -22.46
N SER A 317 -6.22 -14.07 -22.84
CA SER A 317 -6.61 -14.36 -24.22
C SER A 317 -7.88 -13.59 -24.60
N ALA A 318 -7.90 -13.03 -25.80
CA ALA A 318 -9.08 -12.37 -26.33
C ALA A 318 -10.11 -13.38 -26.85
N HIS A 319 -9.69 -14.63 -27.07
CA HIS A 319 -10.54 -15.68 -27.62
C HIS A 319 -10.30 -16.98 -26.86
N ALA A 320 -11.37 -17.61 -26.43
CA ALA A 320 -11.26 -18.96 -25.87
C ALA A 320 -10.78 -19.92 -26.95
N PHE A 321 -9.81 -20.75 -26.64
CA PHE A 321 -9.26 -21.69 -27.65
C PHE A 321 -10.31 -22.68 -28.13
N ASP A 322 -11.31 -22.96 -27.31
CA ASP A 322 -12.38 -23.91 -27.61
C ASP A 322 -13.65 -23.26 -28.18
N ALA A 323 -13.59 -21.97 -28.52
CA ALA A 323 -14.73 -21.25 -29.13
C ALA A 323 -15.15 -21.92 -30.43
N CYS A 324 -14.19 -22.51 -31.15
CA CYS A 324 -14.46 -23.19 -32.41
C CYS A 324 -15.34 -24.46 -32.25
N PHE A 325 -15.53 -24.92 -31.00
CA PHE A 325 -16.39 -26.10 -30.76
C PHE A 325 -17.83 -25.73 -30.43
N GLY A 326 -18.20 -24.46 -30.59
CA GLY A 326 -19.59 -24.02 -30.44
C GLY A 326 -20.05 -23.88 -29.00
N LYS A 327 -19.16 -23.80 -28.05
CA LYS A 327 -19.53 -23.49 -26.67
C LYS A 327 -19.84 -22.00 -26.58
N GLU A 328 -21.06 -21.65 -26.10
CA GLU A 328 -21.50 -20.27 -25.90
C GLU A 328 -21.04 -19.75 -24.54
#